data_c1cd324172a9dd3d5b63459628e4931b
#
_entry.id   c1cd324172a9dd3d5b63459628e4931b
#
_cell.length_a   1.000
_cell.length_b   1.000
_cell.length_c   1.000
_cell.angle_alpha   90.00
_cell.angle_beta   90.00
_cell.angle_gamma   90.00
#
_symmetry.space_group_name_H-M   'P 1'
#
loop_
_entity.id
_entity.type
_entity.pdbx_description
1 polymer ?
#
loop_
_entity_poly.entity_id
_entity_poly.type
_entity_poly.pdbx_seq_one_letter_code
_entity_poly.pdbx_strand_id
1 'polypeptide(L)'
;MINKIQCSIASIIFIVSANLNGAELINESLFERLRSLPYEEYDSGYALWDSSDIELFISQDENFSIGLWKSKAGSAEINTPYPYNVFFMLKSGEVKTKITSGITNTFVRGEGFMIPKGWMGTFEISSDVEAIYFYDGLIETINDPSRDINKDSGVHYGSEEILLTMATKEFSNGENGLMTKEQQTFNNLDESFSMGLWESSKANIPSDWSYDEFMYVIKGQIVMTDKNGKVYEINPGEGIIVPTGWEGDFAVPDGVVKIWAIYDPS
;
A
#
# COMPACT_ATOMS: atom_id res chain seq x y z
N MET A 1 4.46 24.68 22.03
CA MET A 1 5.20 24.61 20.78
C MET A 1 5.70 23.18 20.68
N ILE A 2 4.87 22.30 20.12
CA ILE A 2 5.23 20.88 19.89
C ILE A 2 5.93 20.89 18.54
N ASN A 3 7.23 20.58 18.52
CA ASN A 3 7.99 20.36 17.31
C ASN A 3 7.30 19.22 16.55
N LYS A 4 6.70 19.53 15.41
CA LYS A 4 6.38 18.53 14.40
C LYS A 4 7.70 17.88 14.00
N ILE A 5 7.98 16.71 14.54
CA ILE A 5 8.96 15.80 13.95
C ILE A 5 8.27 15.32 12.67
N GLN A 6 8.49 16.06 11.59
CA GLN A 6 8.22 15.56 10.26
C GLN A 6 9.08 14.31 10.11
N CYS A 7 8.44 13.14 10.08
CA CYS A 7 9.03 11.98 9.47
C CYS A 7 9.02 12.25 7.96
N SER A 8 9.96 13.05 7.52
CA SER A 8 10.31 13.13 6.12
C SER A 8 10.95 11.80 5.75
N ILE A 9 10.22 10.94 5.04
CA ILE A 9 10.86 10.16 3.98
C ILE A 9 11.44 11.26 3.10
N ALA A 10 12.75 11.33 2.92
CA ALA A 10 13.45 12.53 2.46
C ALA A 10 12.82 13.04 1.18
N SER A 11 12.06 14.07 1.34
CA SER A 11 11.39 14.73 0.24
C SER A 11 12.37 15.68 -0.39
N ILE A 12 13.00 15.29 -1.47
CA ILE A 12 13.11 16.27 -2.52
C ILE A 12 11.71 16.38 -3.09
N ILE A 13 11.01 17.33 -2.54
CA ILE A 13 9.69 17.74 -2.94
C ILE A 13 9.77 18.24 -4.40
N PHE A 14 9.62 17.35 -5.36
CA PHE A 14 8.85 17.71 -6.51
C PHE A 14 7.40 17.46 -6.12
N ILE A 15 6.85 18.40 -5.33
CA ILE A 15 5.43 18.50 -5.10
C ILE A 15 4.80 18.63 -6.50
N VAL A 16 4.40 17.53 -7.07
CA VAL A 16 3.16 17.50 -7.79
C VAL A 16 2.13 17.09 -6.74
N SER A 17 1.85 17.98 -5.79
CA SER A 17 0.60 17.96 -5.06
C SER A 17 -0.49 18.33 -6.07
N ALA A 18 -0.75 17.44 -7.00
CA ALA A 18 -2.02 17.37 -7.63
C ALA A 18 -2.96 16.86 -6.54
N ASN A 19 -3.83 17.71 -6.01
CA ASN A 19 -5.15 17.26 -5.66
C ASN A 19 -5.61 16.48 -6.89
N LEU A 20 -5.51 15.15 -6.85
CA LEU A 20 -5.89 14.32 -7.98
C LEU A 20 -7.39 14.52 -8.16
N ASN A 21 -7.77 15.33 -9.15
CA ASN A 21 -9.16 15.45 -9.60
C ASN A 21 -9.61 14.18 -10.34
N GLY A 22 -8.85 13.08 -10.25
CA GLY A 22 -9.10 11.83 -10.96
C GLY A 22 -8.21 10.69 -10.47
N ALA A 23 -8.48 9.47 -10.90
CA ALA A 23 -7.66 8.31 -10.55
C ALA A 23 -6.25 8.40 -11.19
N GLU A 24 -5.26 7.81 -10.51
CA GLU A 24 -3.86 7.74 -10.97
C GLU A 24 -3.41 6.29 -11.13
N LEU A 25 -3.02 5.92 -12.33
CA LEU A 25 -2.52 4.57 -12.66
C LEU A 25 -1.04 4.45 -12.28
N ILE A 26 -0.70 3.47 -11.46
CA ILE A 26 0.66 3.11 -11.09
C ILE A 26 1.15 1.97 -11.97
N ASN A 27 1.99 2.30 -12.94
CA ASN A 27 2.52 1.37 -13.93
C ASN A 27 4.03 1.51 -14.13
N GLU A 28 4.59 0.80 -15.09
CA GLU A 28 6.03 0.78 -15.36
C GLU A 28 6.60 2.18 -15.68
N SER A 29 5.84 3.06 -16.32
CA SER A 29 6.36 4.39 -16.67
C SER A 29 6.66 5.25 -15.43
N LEU A 30 5.88 5.10 -14.36
CA LEU A 30 6.18 5.76 -13.08
C LEU A 30 7.42 5.18 -12.41
N PHE A 31 7.65 3.88 -12.51
CA PHE A 31 8.89 3.26 -12.03
C PHE A 31 10.12 3.68 -12.86
N GLU A 32 9.99 3.86 -14.18
CA GLU A 32 11.06 4.44 -14.99
C GLU A 32 11.40 5.86 -14.54
N ARG A 33 10.40 6.67 -14.20
CA ARG A 33 10.61 7.99 -13.60
C ARG A 33 11.33 7.89 -12.26
N LEU A 34 10.92 7.00 -11.36
CA LEU A 34 11.59 6.77 -10.08
C LEU A 34 13.07 6.39 -10.28
N ARG A 35 13.37 5.49 -11.23
CA ARG A 35 14.75 5.06 -11.55
C ARG A 35 15.61 6.21 -12.03
N SER A 36 15.03 7.20 -12.72
CA SER A 36 15.76 8.36 -13.22
C SER A 36 16.19 9.35 -12.12
N LEU A 37 15.60 9.28 -10.93
CA LEU A 37 15.99 10.12 -9.80
C LEU A 37 17.35 9.68 -9.24
N PRO A 38 18.22 10.62 -8.80
CA PRO A 38 19.41 10.26 -8.05
C PRO A 38 19.04 9.60 -6.73
N TYR A 39 19.91 8.75 -6.20
CA TYR A 39 19.81 8.37 -4.78
C TYR A 39 20.30 9.51 -3.92
N GLU A 40 19.64 9.71 -2.80
CA GLU A 40 20.00 10.72 -1.81
C GLU A 40 20.12 10.08 -0.44
N GLU A 41 21.04 10.57 0.38
CA GLU A 41 21.18 10.13 1.75
C GLU A 41 19.99 10.63 2.57
N TYR A 42 19.31 9.71 3.21
CA TYR A 42 18.16 9.95 4.06
C TYR A 42 18.37 9.38 5.45
N ASP A 43 18.22 10.23 6.47
CA ASP A 43 18.23 9.82 7.87
C ASP A 43 16.80 9.52 8.33
N SER A 44 16.48 8.24 8.47
CA SER A 44 15.18 7.78 8.97
C SER A 44 15.03 7.93 10.49
N GLY A 45 16.07 8.41 11.19
CA GLY A 45 16.14 8.36 12.65
C GLY A 45 16.56 7.00 13.22
N TYR A 46 16.64 5.95 12.37
CA TYR A 46 17.08 4.60 12.72
C TYR A 46 18.33 4.18 11.95
N ALA A 47 18.48 4.65 10.72
CA ALA A 47 19.62 4.42 9.85
C ALA A 47 19.72 5.48 8.76
N LEU A 48 20.90 5.63 8.18
CA LEU A 48 21.08 6.37 6.94
C LEU A 48 20.84 5.45 5.76
N TRP A 49 20.01 5.92 4.81
CA TRP A 49 19.65 5.19 3.60
C TRP A 49 20.01 6.00 2.36
N ASP A 50 20.54 5.34 1.34
CA ASP A 50 20.55 5.90 -0.01
C ASP A 50 19.24 5.56 -0.69
N SER A 51 18.32 6.50 -0.77
CA SER A 51 16.96 6.28 -1.26
C SER A 51 16.45 7.43 -2.13
N SER A 52 15.30 7.21 -2.76
CA SER A 52 14.51 8.26 -3.42
C SER A 52 13.07 7.80 -3.49
N ASP A 53 12.15 8.75 -3.50
CA ASP A 53 10.73 8.49 -3.60
C ASP A 53 10.01 9.47 -4.54
N ILE A 54 8.80 9.11 -4.92
CA ILE A 54 7.83 9.97 -5.60
C ILE A 54 6.53 9.83 -4.83
N GLU A 55 6.09 10.89 -4.16
CA GLU A 55 4.74 10.94 -3.62
C GLU A 55 3.75 11.12 -4.78
N LEU A 56 2.75 10.23 -4.87
CA LEU A 56 1.73 10.24 -5.91
C LEU A 56 0.40 10.78 -5.39
N PHE A 57 0.10 10.54 -4.14
CA PHE A 57 -1.14 10.93 -3.50
C PHE A 57 -0.94 11.23 -2.02
N ILE A 58 -1.67 12.22 -1.54
CA ILE A 58 -1.84 12.51 -0.11
C ILE A 58 -3.30 12.86 0.14
N SER A 59 -3.90 12.30 1.20
CA SER A 59 -5.26 12.62 1.60
C SER A 59 -5.41 14.08 2.03
N GLN A 60 -6.63 14.61 2.03
CA GLN A 60 -6.88 16.01 2.34
C GLN A 60 -6.42 16.40 3.76
N ASP A 61 -6.45 15.48 4.70
CA ASP A 61 -6.03 15.65 6.09
C ASP A 61 -4.54 15.31 6.34
N GLU A 62 -3.79 14.94 5.27
CA GLU A 62 -2.39 14.57 5.27
C GLU A 62 -2.06 13.32 6.11
N ASN A 63 -3.04 12.49 6.44
CA ASN A 63 -2.85 11.30 7.26
C ASN A 63 -2.61 10.01 6.47
N PHE A 64 -2.97 10.00 5.19
CA PHE A 64 -2.75 8.87 4.30
C PHE A 64 -1.99 9.32 3.06
N SER A 65 -0.91 8.65 2.72
CA SER A 65 -0.19 8.93 1.48
C SER A 65 0.26 7.66 0.77
N ILE A 66 0.41 7.78 -0.55
CA ILE A 66 0.81 6.70 -1.45
C ILE A 66 1.91 7.22 -2.36
N GLY A 67 2.95 6.41 -2.56
CA GLY A 67 4.04 6.76 -3.45
C GLY A 67 4.84 5.57 -3.95
N LEU A 68 5.89 5.89 -4.67
CA LEU A 68 6.92 4.97 -5.11
C LEU A 68 8.21 5.24 -4.36
N TRP A 69 8.91 4.19 -4.00
CA TRP A 69 10.16 4.26 -3.26
C TRP A 69 11.20 3.31 -3.85
N LYS A 70 12.44 3.75 -3.87
CA LYS A 70 13.60 2.91 -4.13
C LYS A 70 14.68 3.14 -3.09
N SER A 71 15.41 2.09 -2.74
CA SER A 71 16.52 2.18 -1.81
C SER A 71 17.62 1.21 -2.15
N LYS A 72 18.86 1.56 -1.77
CA LYS A 72 19.99 0.67 -1.76
C LYS A 72 19.87 -0.35 -0.63
N ALA A 73 20.62 -1.46 -0.77
CA ALA A 73 20.78 -2.44 0.29
C ALA A 73 21.32 -1.78 1.56
N GLY A 74 20.78 -2.20 2.71
CA GLY A 74 21.13 -1.64 4.01
C GLY A 74 20.35 -2.30 5.14
N SER A 75 20.58 -1.87 6.38
CA SER A 75 19.90 -2.42 7.55
C SER A 75 19.70 -1.36 8.62
N ALA A 76 18.57 -1.43 9.31
CA ALA A 76 18.22 -0.59 10.45
C ALA A 76 17.76 -1.42 11.63
N GLU A 77 18.21 -1.05 12.83
CA GLU A 77 17.70 -1.56 14.11
C GLU A 77 16.66 -0.58 14.67
N ILE A 78 15.40 -0.97 14.64
CA ILE A 78 14.30 -0.17 15.15
C ILE A 78 14.05 -0.57 16.60
N ASN A 79 14.65 0.19 17.51
CA ASN A 79 14.69 -0.08 18.95
C ASN A 79 13.63 0.68 19.76
N THR A 80 12.88 1.54 19.11
CA THR A 80 11.73 2.26 19.67
C THR A 80 10.50 1.94 18.84
N PRO A 81 9.29 1.96 19.43
CA PRO A 81 8.07 1.66 18.69
C PRO A 81 7.94 2.51 17.41
N TYR A 82 7.82 1.82 16.27
CA TYR A 82 7.66 2.49 14.98
C TYR A 82 6.37 3.32 14.95
N PRO A 83 6.41 4.57 14.49
CA PRO A 83 5.29 5.50 14.75
C PRO A 83 4.12 5.40 13.76
N TYR A 84 4.28 4.67 12.66
CA TYR A 84 3.31 4.61 11.57
C TYR A 84 2.92 3.18 11.22
N ASN A 85 1.80 3.03 10.52
CA ASN A 85 1.52 1.84 9.72
C ASN A 85 2.04 2.10 8.30
N VAL A 86 3.01 1.31 7.85
CA VAL A 86 3.57 1.44 6.51
C VAL A 86 3.48 0.11 5.79
N PHE A 87 2.90 0.13 4.61
CA PHE A 87 2.86 -1.01 3.70
C PHE A 87 3.82 -0.81 2.55
N PHE A 88 4.43 -1.88 2.10
CA PHE A 88 5.27 -1.93 0.91
C PHE A 88 4.81 -3.06 -0.01
N MET A 89 4.70 -2.78 -1.30
CA MET A 89 4.53 -3.78 -2.36
C MET A 89 5.78 -3.82 -3.22
N LEU A 90 6.55 -4.89 -3.15
CA LEU A 90 7.86 -4.98 -3.81
C LEU A 90 7.74 -5.18 -5.32
N LYS A 91 8.21 -4.23 -6.09
CA LYS A 91 8.39 -4.31 -7.54
C LYS A 91 9.68 -5.05 -7.90
N SER A 92 10.73 -4.88 -7.08
CA SER A 92 12.02 -5.56 -7.21
C SER A 92 12.74 -5.63 -5.87
N GLY A 93 13.74 -6.52 -5.79
CA GLY A 93 14.61 -6.66 -4.61
C GLY A 93 14.05 -7.61 -3.55
N GLU A 94 14.69 -7.58 -2.38
CA GLU A 94 14.39 -8.44 -1.23
C GLU A 94 14.51 -7.64 0.07
N VAL A 95 13.51 -7.81 0.93
CA VAL A 95 13.48 -7.22 2.28
C VAL A 95 13.34 -8.35 3.31
N LYS A 96 14.08 -8.23 4.41
CA LYS A 96 13.92 -9.07 5.58
C LYS A 96 13.50 -8.23 6.77
N THR A 97 12.56 -8.76 7.53
CA THR A 97 12.20 -8.21 8.83
C THR A 97 12.44 -9.25 9.91
N LYS A 98 13.01 -8.83 11.03
CA LYS A 98 13.20 -9.70 12.19
C LYS A 98 12.66 -8.98 13.42
N ILE A 99 11.57 -9.48 13.97
CA ILE A 99 10.98 -8.93 15.19
C ILE A 99 11.79 -9.33 16.42
N THR A 100 11.61 -8.60 17.53
CA THR A 100 12.33 -8.84 18.79
C THR A 100 12.15 -10.25 19.35
N SER A 101 11.03 -10.93 19.04
CA SER A 101 10.82 -12.35 19.43
C SER A 101 11.66 -13.35 18.63
N GLY A 102 12.38 -12.89 17.59
CA GLY A 102 13.27 -13.71 16.75
C GLY A 102 12.64 -14.27 15.47
N ILE A 103 11.34 -14.04 15.22
CA ILE A 103 10.71 -14.44 13.95
C ILE A 103 11.29 -13.56 12.85
N THR A 104 11.70 -14.21 11.75
CA THR A 104 12.23 -13.54 10.56
C THR A 104 11.31 -13.82 9.39
N ASN A 105 10.89 -12.78 8.68
CA ASN A 105 10.18 -12.86 7.42
C ASN A 105 11.09 -12.37 6.30
N THR A 106 10.95 -12.96 5.11
CA THR A 106 11.65 -12.53 3.90
C THR A 106 10.61 -12.28 2.82
N PHE A 107 10.62 -11.07 2.28
CA PHE A 107 9.69 -10.62 1.24
C PHE A 107 10.46 -10.39 -0.05
N VAL A 108 9.89 -10.84 -1.16
CA VAL A 108 10.53 -10.78 -2.48
C VAL A 108 9.63 -10.05 -3.49
N ARG A 109 10.16 -9.84 -4.68
CA ARG A 109 9.39 -9.25 -5.78
C ARG A 109 7.99 -9.89 -5.92
N GLY A 110 6.98 -9.03 -6.01
CA GLY A 110 5.57 -9.44 -6.14
C GLY A 110 4.87 -9.70 -4.81
N GLU A 111 5.59 -9.61 -3.70
CA GLU A 111 5.03 -9.69 -2.36
C GLU A 111 4.95 -8.31 -1.70
N GLY A 112 3.91 -8.11 -0.92
CA GLY A 112 3.76 -6.94 -0.07
C GLY A 112 3.83 -7.34 1.39
N PHE A 113 4.18 -6.38 2.24
CA PHE A 113 4.23 -6.55 3.69
C PHE A 113 3.94 -5.25 4.41
N MET A 114 3.60 -5.35 5.68
CA MET A 114 3.34 -4.21 6.54
C MET A 114 4.35 -4.13 7.68
N ILE A 115 4.81 -2.92 7.97
CA ILE A 115 5.43 -2.55 9.25
C ILE A 115 4.35 -1.82 10.05
N PRO A 116 3.70 -2.49 11.02
CA PRO A 116 2.63 -1.86 11.78
C PRO A 116 3.20 -0.90 12.82
N LYS A 117 2.40 0.08 13.19
CA LYS A 117 2.69 0.99 14.30
C LYS A 117 3.00 0.21 15.58
N GLY A 118 4.04 0.61 16.29
CA GLY A 118 4.53 -0.09 17.46
C GLY A 118 5.53 -1.21 17.18
N TRP A 119 5.80 -1.54 15.92
CA TRP A 119 6.77 -2.55 15.53
C TRP A 119 8.19 -2.19 15.98
N MET A 120 8.93 -3.21 16.46
CA MET A 120 10.35 -3.11 16.81
C MET A 120 11.10 -4.33 16.30
N GLY A 121 12.30 -4.12 15.76
CA GLY A 121 13.12 -5.19 15.23
C GLY A 121 14.17 -4.72 14.24
N THR A 122 14.72 -5.66 13.46
CA THR A 122 15.66 -5.37 12.38
C THR A 122 14.88 -5.30 11.06
N PHE A 123 15.07 -4.21 10.32
CA PHE A 123 14.62 -4.05 8.94
C PHE A 123 15.85 -4.08 8.04
N GLU A 124 15.93 -5.06 7.13
CA GLU A 124 17.06 -5.28 6.22
C GLU A 124 16.59 -5.27 4.78
N ILE A 125 17.20 -4.42 3.97
CA ILE A 125 17.11 -4.44 2.51
C ILE A 125 18.29 -5.28 2.03
N SER A 126 18.04 -6.53 1.66
CA SER A 126 19.09 -7.49 1.28
C SER A 126 19.65 -7.23 -0.12
N SER A 127 18.86 -6.62 -0.99
CA SER A 127 19.27 -6.15 -2.33
C SER A 127 18.49 -4.88 -2.67
N ASP A 128 19.03 -4.02 -3.53
CA ASP A 128 18.35 -2.79 -3.95
C ASP A 128 16.89 -3.05 -4.30
N VAL A 129 15.99 -2.22 -3.77
CA VAL A 129 14.55 -2.40 -3.89
C VAL A 129 13.87 -1.27 -4.65
N GLU A 130 12.75 -1.60 -5.28
CA GLU A 130 11.72 -0.67 -5.74
C GLU A 130 10.38 -1.16 -5.20
N ALA A 131 9.56 -0.25 -4.68
CA ALA A 131 8.27 -0.59 -4.11
C ALA A 131 7.23 0.51 -4.34
N ILE A 132 5.95 0.11 -4.33
CA ILE A 132 4.86 1.01 -4.00
C ILE A 132 4.78 1.02 -2.48
N TYR A 133 4.64 2.20 -1.87
CA TYR A 133 4.36 2.32 -0.45
C TYR A 133 3.08 3.09 -0.21
N PHE A 134 2.45 2.82 0.90
CA PHE A 134 1.50 3.73 1.50
C PHE A 134 1.66 3.71 3.01
N TYR A 135 1.35 4.83 3.65
CA TYR A 135 1.35 4.93 5.08
C TYR A 135 0.10 5.59 5.62
N ASP A 136 -0.28 5.15 6.81
CA ASP A 136 -1.28 5.77 7.67
C ASP A 136 -0.54 6.48 8.80
N GLY A 137 -0.62 7.82 8.79
CA GLY A 137 0.16 8.70 9.66
C GLY A 137 -0.56 9.16 10.92
N LEU A 138 -1.77 8.70 11.18
CA LEU A 138 -2.51 9.08 12.39
C LEU A 138 -1.75 8.70 13.67
N ILE A 139 -1.30 9.73 14.38
CA ILE A 139 -0.39 9.65 15.54
C ILE A 139 -1.11 9.17 16.81
N GLU A 140 -2.33 8.70 16.76
CA GLU A 140 -3.04 8.33 17.96
C GLU A 140 -2.60 6.95 18.47
N THR A 141 -2.09 6.97 19.70
CA THR A 141 -1.71 5.81 20.54
C THR A 141 -0.80 4.75 19.91
N ILE A 142 0.50 4.86 20.20
CA ILE A 142 1.54 3.87 19.85
C ILE A 142 1.26 2.45 20.43
N ASN A 143 0.38 2.32 21.40
CA ASN A 143 0.05 1.06 22.05
C ASN A 143 -1.41 0.72 21.86
N ASP A 144 -1.69 -0.13 20.90
CA ASP A 144 -2.94 -0.87 20.81
C ASP A 144 -2.76 -2.27 21.42
N PRO A 145 -3.23 -2.52 22.65
CA PRO A 145 -3.08 -3.83 23.30
C PRO A 145 -3.93 -4.92 22.62
N SER A 146 -4.84 -4.58 21.75
CA SER A 146 -5.69 -5.54 21.01
C SER A 146 -5.00 -6.08 19.76
N ARG A 147 -3.89 -5.47 19.32
CA ARG A 147 -3.17 -5.85 18.10
C ARG A 147 -2.12 -6.91 18.33
N ASP A 148 -2.09 -7.87 17.45
CA ASP A 148 -0.97 -8.80 17.31
C ASP A 148 0.00 -8.29 16.22
N ILE A 149 0.92 -7.38 16.64
CA ILE A 149 1.95 -6.78 15.77
C ILE A 149 2.75 -7.87 15.02
N ASN A 150 2.96 -9.03 15.65
CA ASN A 150 3.68 -10.13 15.04
C ASN A 150 2.88 -10.77 13.89
N LYS A 151 1.58 -10.91 14.08
CA LYS A 151 0.67 -11.41 13.05
C LYS A 151 0.58 -10.41 11.89
N ASP A 152 0.38 -9.14 12.19
CA ASP A 152 0.22 -8.08 11.18
C ASP A 152 1.50 -7.93 10.33
N SER A 153 2.69 -7.97 10.95
CA SER A 153 3.97 -7.87 10.24
C SER A 153 4.39 -9.17 9.53
N GLY A 154 3.70 -10.27 9.76
CA GLY A 154 4.00 -11.59 9.17
C GLY A 154 3.16 -11.91 7.92
N VAL A 155 2.28 -11.03 7.48
CA VAL A 155 1.43 -11.28 6.30
C VAL A 155 2.23 -11.03 5.02
N HIS A 156 2.31 -12.03 4.14
CA HIS A 156 2.91 -11.96 2.81
C HIS A 156 1.82 -11.72 1.76
N TYR A 157 1.48 -10.46 1.51
CA TYR A 157 0.49 -10.10 0.49
C TYR A 157 1.00 -10.49 -0.90
N GLY A 158 0.17 -11.18 -1.68
CA GLY A 158 0.54 -11.65 -3.01
C GLY A 158 1.30 -12.98 -3.04
N SER A 159 1.69 -13.54 -1.89
CA SER A 159 2.29 -14.87 -1.82
C SER A 159 1.30 -15.97 -2.24
N GLU A 160 1.82 -17.12 -2.66
CA GLU A 160 1.00 -18.27 -3.01
C GLU A 160 0.12 -18.73 -1.84
N GLU A 161 0.63 -18.67 -0.61
CA GLU A 161 -0.09 -19.06 0.60
C GLU A 161 -1.35 -18.24 0.82
N ILE A 162 -1.25 -16.90 0.73
CA ILE A 162 -2.42 -16.03 0.93
C ILE A 162 -3.44 -16.18 -0.21
N LEU A 163 -2.97 -16.40 -1.44
CA LEU A 163 -3.83 -16.65 -2.60
C LEU A 163 -4.56 -17.99 -2.48
N LEU A 164 -3.91 -19.02 -1.96
CA LEU A 164 -4.55 -20.32 -1.64
C LEU A 164 -5.61 -20.14 -0.55
N THR A 165 -5.35 -19.33 0.46
CA THR A 165 -6.33 -19.00 1.50
C THR A 165 -7.56 -18.33 0.90
N MET A 166 -7.38 -17.36 0.01
CA MET A 166 -8.50 -16.73 -0.73
C MET A 166 -9.26 -17.72 -1.58
N ALA A 167 -8.57 -18.65 -2.25
CA ALA A 167 -9.20 -19.65 -3.11
C ALA A 167 -10.15 -20.59 -2.34
N THR A 168 -9.92 -20.82 -1.04
CA THR A 168 -10.79 -21.67 -0.20
C THR A 168 -12.08 -20.98 0.22
N LYS A 169 -12.18 -19.67 0.11
CA LYS A 169 -13.41 -18.91 0.46
C LYS A 169 -14.49 -19.11 -0.59
N GLU A 170 -15.73 -19.09 -0.17
CA GLU A 170 -16.87 -19.09 -1.07
C GLU A 170 -17.21 -17.68 -1.55
N PHE A 171 -17.69 -17.58 -2.78
CA PHE A 171 -18.24 -16.31 -3.26
C PHE A 171 -19.54 -15.96 -2.53
N SER A 172 -19.66 -14.73 -2.12
CA SER A 172 -20.88 -14.14 -1.59
C SER A 172 -21.46 -13.11 -2.56
N ASN A 173 -22.77 -12.88 -2.45
CA ASN A 173 -23.40 -11.76 -3.16
C ASN A 173 -22.99 -10.46 -2.49
N GLY A 174 -22.20 -9.66 -3.20
CA GLY A 174 -21.90 -8.28 -2.84
C GLY A 174 -22.98 -7.33 -3.37
N GLU A 175 -22.68 -6.04 -3.29
CA GLU A 175 -23.55 -5.00 -3.83
C GLU A 175 -23.72 -5.15 -5.35
N ASN A 176 -24.88 -4.74 -5.85
CA ASN A 176 -25.23 -4.77 -7.27
C ASN A 176 -25.15 -6.16 -7.95
N GLY A 177 -25.24 -7.25 -7.18
CA GLY A 177 -25.14 -8.61 -7.72
C GLY A 177 -23.72 -9.07 -8.03
N LEU A 178 -22.73 -8.35 -7.57
CA LEU A 178 -21.31 -8.69 -7.69
C LEU A 178 -21.01 -9.93 -6.83
N MET A 179 -20.43 -10.96 -7.43
CA MET A 179 -19.96 -12.14 -6.69
C MET A 179 -18.53 -11.90 -6.24
N THR A 180 -18.34 -11.82 -4.91
CA THR A 180 -17.05 -11.45 -4.31
C THR A 180 -16.59 -12.39 -3.22
N LYS A 181 -15.29 -12.44 -3.00
CA LYS A 181 -14.67 -12.97 -1.78
C LYS A 181 -13.79 -11.86 -1.22
N GLU A 182 -13.75 -11.76 0.09
CA GLU A 182 -12.95 -10.77 0.77
C GLU A 182 -12.23 -11.34 1.98
N GLN A 183 -11.03 -10.83 2.21
CA GLN A 183 -10.26 -11.08 3.41
C GLN A 183 -9.63 -9.79 3.89
N GLN A 184 -10.26 -9.13 4.84
CA GLN A 184 -9.62 -8.05 5.56
C GLN A 184 -8.46 -8.61 6.39
N THR A 185 -7.29 -8.02 6.23
CA THR A 185 -6.06 -8.46 6.90
C THR A 185 -5.58 -7.46 7.92
N PHE A 186 -6.00 -6.22 7.79
CA PHE A 186 -5.62 -5.13 8.66
C PHE A 186 -6.76 -4.11 8.82
N ASN A 187 -6.84 -3.52 10.00
CA ASN A 187 -7.70 -2.38 10.32
C ASN A 187 -7.01 -1.56 11.43
N ASN A 188 -6.95 -0.23 11.31
CA ASN A 188 -6.44 0.58 12.42
C ASN A 188 -7.52 0.75 13.52
N LEU A 189 -7.16 1.36 14.65
CA LEU A 189 -8.03 1.42 15.83
C LEU A 189 -9.32 2.21 15.63
N ASP A 190 -9.23 3.30 14.90
CA ASP A 190 -10.37 4.20 14.63
C ASP A 190 -11.12 3.82 13.36
N GLU A 191 -10.74 2.68 12.75
CA GLU A 191 -11.34 2.14 11.54
C GLU A 191 -11.22 3.04 10.29
N SER A 192 -10.43 4.13 10.38
CA SER A 192 -10.23 5.04 9.25
C SER A 192 -9.34 4.46 8.15
N PHE A 193 -8.50 3.47 8.48
CA PHE A 193 -7.63 2.79 7.52
C PHE A 193 -7.79 1.28 7.61
N SER A 194 -8.08 0.66 6.50
CA SER A 194 -8.18 -0.80 6.38
C SER A 194 -7.57 -1.32 5.09
N MET A 195 -7.18 -2.59 5.09
CA MET A 195 -6.65 -3.25 3.90
C MET A 195 -6.91 -4.76 3.90
N GLY A 196 -6.82 -5.33 2.71
CA GLY A 196 -7.05 -6.76 2.53
C GLY A 196 -6.88 -7.22 1.10
N LEU A 197 -7.42 -8.43 0.87
CA LEU A 197 -7.52 -9.05 -0.45
C LEU A 197 -8.99 -9.11 -0.85
N TRP A 198 -9.23 -8.95 -2.12
CA TRP A 198 -10.54 -9.04 -2.72
C TRP A 198 -10.47 -9.79 -4.05
N GLU A 199 -11.41 -10.72 -4.25
CA GLU A 199 -11.60 -11.44 -5.51
C GLU A 199 -13.01 -11.18 -6.00
N SER A 200 -13.15 -10.93 -7.29
CA SER A 200 -14.45 -10.79 -7.95
C SER A 200 -14.52 -11.64 -9.20
N SER A 201 -15.72 -12.11 -9.48
CA SER A 201 -16.10 -12.62 -10.79
C SER A 201 -16.23 -11.47 -11.80
N LYS A 202 -16.55 -11.81 -13.06
CA LYS A 202 -16.86 -10.82 -14.08
C LYS A 202 -17.96 -9.86 -13.62
N ALA A 203 -17.70 -8.56 -13.80
CA ALA A 203 -18.61 -7.49 -13.41
C ALA A 203 -18.47 -6.25 -14.31
N ASN A 204 -19.51 -5.44 -14.33
CA ASN A 204 -19.48 -4.06 -14.86
C ASN A 204 -20.57 -3.28 -14.12
N ILE A 205 -20.15 -2.35 -13.26
CA ILE A 205 -21.02 -1.60 -12.38
C ILE A 205 -20.70 -0.10 -12.44
N PRO A 206 -21.69 0.78 -12.48
CA PRO A 206 -21.48 2.19 -12.18
C PRO A 206 -21.07 2.32 -10.72
N SER A 207 -20.11 3.18 -10.46
CA SER A 207 -19.52 3.33 -9.14
C SER A 207 -19.22 4.78 -8.82
N ASP A 208 -19.38 5.12 -7.55
CA ASP A 208 -18.97 6.36 -6.92
C ASP A 208 -18.15 6.03 -5.67
N TRP A 209 -16.99 6.66 -5.51
CA TRP A 209 -16.09 6.43 -4.38
C TRP A 209 -16.30 7.50 -3.31
N SER A 210 -16.70 7.06 -2.11
CA SER A 210 -16.83 7.94 -0.92
C SER A 210 -15.58 7.98 -0.04
N TYR A 211 -14.53 7.24 -0.40
CA TYR A 211 -13.27 7.10 0.33
C TYR A 211 -12.09 7.10 -0.66
N ASP A 212 -10.87 7.26 -0.14
CA ASP A 212 -9.65 7.07 -0.93
C ASP A 212 -9.29 5.59 -0.97
N GLU A 213 -9.12 5.01 -2.16
CA GLU A 213 -8.75 3.60 -2.32
C GLU A 213 -7.50 3.44 -3.18
N PHE A 214 -6.58 2.62 -2.68
CA PHE A 214 -5.51 2.02 -3.49
C PHE A 214 -5.89 0.60 -3.85
N MET A 215 -5.72 0.24 -5.11
CA MET A 215 -5.89 -1.14 -5.61
C MET A 215 -4.61 -1.59 -6.31
N TYR A 216 -4.18 -2.84 -6.06
CA TYR A 216 -3.08 -3.48 -6.76
C TYR A 216 -3.55 -4.83 -7.32
N VAL A 217 -3.46 -5.02 -8.63
CA VAL A 217 -3.93 -6.23 -9.29
C VAL A 217 -2.87 -7.32 -9.22
N ILE A 218 -3.23 -8.47 -8.62
CA ILE A 218 -2.41 -9.68 -8.56
C ILE A 218 -2.70 -10.58 -9.76
N LYS A 219 -3.99 -10.72 -10.11
CA LYS A 219 -4.45 -11.62 -11.18
C LYS A 219 -5.71 -11.03 -11.83
N GLY A 220 -5.87 -11.25 -13.14
CA GLY A 220 -6.99 -10.73 -13.90
C GLY A 220 -6.78 -9.29 -14.33
N GLN A 221 -7.84 -8.51 -14.49
CA GLN A 221 -7.79 -7.13 -14.96
C GLN A 221 -8.94 -6.33 -14.36
N ILE A 222 -8.68 -5.07 -14.06
CA ILE A 222 -9.70 -4.05 -13.78
C ILE A 222 -9.67 -3.04 -14.94
N VAL A 223 -10.85 -2.63 -15.38
CA VAL A 223 -11.03 -1.53 -16.34
C VAL A 223 -11.94 -0.49 -15.69
N MET A 224 -11.44 0.72 -15.54
CA MET A 224 -12.20 1.83 -14.98
C MET A 224 -12.38 2.89 -16.06
N THR A 225 -13.58 3.45 -16.17
CA THR A 225 -13.84 4.55 -17.11
C THR A 225 -14.45 5.71 -16.31
N ASP A 226 -13.75 6.84 -16.25
CA ASP A 226 -14.27 8.01 -15.52
C ASP A 226 -15.43 8.68 -16.28
N LYS A 227 -16.13 9.58 -15.60
CA LYS A 227 -17.26 10.34 -16.18
C LYS A 227 -16.89 11.19 -17.40
N ASN A 228 -15.61 11.41 -17.67
CA ASN A 228 -15.12 12.16 -18.84
C ASN A 228 -14.74 11.21 -19.98
N GLY A 229 -14.88 9.88 -19.79
CA GLY A 229 -14.56 8.84 -20.75
C GLY A 229 -13.07 8.45 -20.78
N LYS A 230 -12.26 8.88 -19.80
CA LYS A 230 -10.88 8.39 -19.67
C LYS A 230 -10.91 6.96 -19.15
N VAL A 231 -10.22 6.07 -19.86
CA VAL A 231 -10.12 4.64 -19.53
C VAL A 231 -8.80 4.37 -18.83
N TYR A 232 -8.87 3.58 -17.76
CA TYR A 232 -7.74 3.05 -17.01
C TYR A 232 -7.81 1.53 -17.10
N GLU A 233 -6.80 0.89 -17.66
CA GLU A 233 -6.64 -0.56 -17.68
C GLU A 233 -5.56 -0.95 -16.68
N ILE A 234 -5.93 -1.69 -15.64
CA ILE A 234 -5.04 -2.09 -14.55
C ILE A 234 -4.78 -3.58 -14.68
N ASN A 235 -3.55 -3.93 -15.01
CA ASN A 235 -3.09 -5.30 -15.27
C ASN A 235 -2.35 -5.87 -14.05
N PRO A 236 -2.07 -7.20 -14.02
CA PRO A 236 -1.27 -7.79 -12.96
C PRO A 236 0.09 -7.10 -12.80
N GLY A 237 0.41 -6.73 -11.56
CA GLY A 237 1.62 -5.98 -11.24
C GLY A 237 1.51 -4.46 -11.37
N GLU A 238 0.31 -3.95 -11.64
CA GLU A 238 -0.02 -2.53 -11.67
C GLU A 238 -0.99 -2.17 -10.55
N GLY A 239 -1.02 -0.89 -10.18
CA GLY A 239 -1.93 -0.36 -9.18
C GLY A 239 -2.68 0.86 -9.70
N ILE A 240 -3.70 1.28 -8.96
CA ILE A 240 -4.45 2.51 -9.21
C ILE A 240 -4.83 3.14 -7.88
N ILE A 241 -4.75 4.46 -7.83
CA ILE A 241 -5.26 5.28 -6.74
C ILE A 241 -6.57 5.91 -7.20
N VAL A 242 -7.62 5.71 -6.43
CA VAL A 242 -8.95 6.27 -6.69
C VAL A 242 -9.30 7.19 -5.53
N PRO A 243 -9.31 8.52 -5.75
CA PRO A 243 -9.61 9.47 -4.67
C PRO A 243 -11.11 9.51 -4.38
N THR A 244 -11.45 9.89 -3.17
CA THR A 244 -12.81 10.28 -2.76
C THR A 244 -13.47 11.19 -3.78
N GLY A 245 -14.73 10.90 -4.13
CA GLY A 245 -15.53 11.65 -5.10
C GLY A 245 -15.27 11.26 -6.56
N TRP A 246 -14.47 10.22 -6.83
CA TRP A 246 -14.36 9.66 -8.17
C TRP A 246 -15.69 9.00 -8.58
N GLU A 247 -16.13 9.26 -9.81
CA GLU A 247 -17.34 8.71 -10.41
C GLU A 247 -17.03 8.09 -11.78
N GLY A 248 -17.62 6.91 -12.06
CA GLY A 248 -17.42 6.24 -13.33
C GLY A 248 -17.95 4.82 -13.36
N ASP A 249 -17.47 4.03 -14.30
CA ASP A 249 -17.74 2.60 -14.43
C ASP A 249 -16.55 1.79 -13.95
N PHE A 250 -16.83 0.77 -13.11
CA PHE A 250 -15.86 -0.22 -12.66
C PHE A 250 -16.18 -1.56 -13.32
N ALA A 251 -15.27 -2.07 -14.13
CA ALA A 251 -15.43 -3.32 -14.84
C ALA A 251 -14.32 -4.33 -14.47
N VAL A 252 -14.74 -5.58 -14.34
CA VAL A 252 -13.88 -6.76 -14.21
C VAL A 252 -14.21 -7.68 -15.38
N PRO A 253 -13.42 -7.71 -16.47
CA PRO A 253 -13.77 -8.45 -17.69
C PRO A 253 -13.94 -9.95 -17.49
N ASP A 254 -13.02 -10.62 -16.77
CA ASP A 254 -12.99 -12.08 -16.60
C ASP A 254 -12.69 -12.55 -15.15
N GLY A 255 -12.82 -11.65 -14.20
CA GLY A 255 -12.46 -11.88 -12.80
C GLY A 255 -11.13 -11.24 -12.43
N VAL A 256 -10.96 -10.92 -11.14
CA VAL A 256 -9.77 -10.27 -10.63
C VAL A 256 -9.48 -10.69 -9.19
N VAL A 257 -8.20 -10.74 -8.84
CA VAL A 257 -7.71 -10.77 -7.45
C VAL A 257 -6.88 -9.52 -7.25
N LYS A 258 -7.23 -8.71 -6.26
CA LYS A 258 -6.51 -7.48 -5.91
C LYS A 258 -6.18 -7.42 -4.42
N ILE A 259 -5.12 -6.69 -4.09
CA ILE A 259 -4.93 -6.07 -2.78
C ILE A 259 -5.68 -4.73 -2.83
N TRP A 260 -6.33 -4.39 -1.75
CA TRP A 260 -6.95 -3.08 -1.56
C TRP A 260 -6.49 -2.45 -0.26
N ALA A 261 -6.42 -1.13 -0.24
CA ALA A 261 -6.26 -0.33 0.96
C ALA A 261 -7.22 0.86 0.86
N ILE A 262 -8.02 1.04 1.88
CA ILE A 262 -9.04 2.09 1.97
C ILE A 262 -8.67 3.02 3.11
N TYR A 263 -8.77 4.33 2.83
CA TYR A 263 -8.70 5.38 3.81
C TYR A 263 -10.02 6.17 3.81
N ASP A 264 -10.72 6.12 4.94
CA ASP A 264 -12.01 6.79 5.16
C ASP A 264 -12.01 7.45 6.55
N PRO A 265 -11.60 8.72 6.64
CA PRO A 265 -11.50 9.45 7.91
C PRO A 265 -12.84 9.97 8.44
N SER A 266 -13.99 9.52 7.94
CA SER A 266 -15.35 10.05 8.25
C SER A 266 -15.81 9.86 9.70
#